data_6842277e5a145296d2ba88cf91257995
#
_entry.id   6842277e5a145296d2ba88cf91257995
#
_cell.length_a   1.000
_cell.length_b   1.000
_cell.length_c   1.000
_cell.angle_alpha   90.00
_cell.angle_beta   90.00
_cell.angle_gamma   90.00
#
_symmetry.space_group_name_H-M   'P 1'
#
loop_
_entity.id
_entity.type
_entity.pdbx_description
1 polymer ?
#
loop_
_entity_poly.entity_id
_entity_poly.type
_entity_poly.pdbx_seq_one_letter_code
_entity_poly.pdbx_strand_id
1 'polypeptide(L)'
;MAAYWIARCIVNDPVQYKKYTDLVPAIIAAHGGRVLARGGRHRIMEGPETFHRFVVIEFPTLEAGVACFQSSEYVEAAAFRRGGAGVVENGIVEGGDATT
;
A
#
# COMPACT_ATOMS: atom_id res chain seq x y z
N MET A 1 15.55 10.78 -4.98
CA MET A 1 15.01 10.77 -3.61
C MET A 1 14.01 9.65 -3.47
N ALA A 2 14.26 8.72 -2.57
CA ALA A 2 13.30 7.64 -2.30
C ALA A 2 11.95 8.19 -1.85
N ALA A 3 10.90 7.45 -2.12
CA ALA A 3 9.57 7.78 -1.67
C ALA A 3 8.92 6.56 -1.02
N TYR A 4 7.92 6.79 -0.19
CA TYR A 4 7.31 5.76 0.63
C TYR A 4 5.80 5.78 0.42
N TRP A 5 5.26 4.65 -0.02
CA TRP A 5 3.83 4.40 -0.10
C TRP A 5 3.41 3.85 1.25
N ILE A 6 2.54 4.59 1.92
CA ILE A 6 2.06 4.26 3.25
C ILE A 6 0.58 3.95 3.15
N ALA A 7 0.19 2.78 3.64
CA ALA A 7 -1.20 2.33 3.60
C ALA A 7 -1.66 1.84 4.96
N ARG A 8 -2.94 2.07 5.26
CA ARG A 8 -3.62 1.42 6.37
C ARG A 8 -4.93 0.81 5.87
N CYS A 9 -5.27 -0.36 6.39
CA CYS A 9 -6.29 -1.19 5.78
C CYS A 9 -7.22 -1.82 6.81
N ILE A 10 -8.47 -2.02 6.39
CA ILE A 10 -9.45 -2.88 7.04
C ILE A 10 -9.78 -3.98 6.06
N VAL A 11 -9.56 -5.24 6.43
CA VAL A 11 -9.91 -6.39 5.59
C VAL A 11 -11.27 -6.92 6.03
N ASN A 12 -12.27 -6.77 5.16
CA ASN A 12 -13.63 -7.23 5.43
C ASN A 12 -13.87 -8.64 4.89
N ASP A 13 -13.29 -8.95 3.73
CA ASP A 13 -13.40 -10.26 3.09
C ASP A 13 -11.99 -10.79 2.81
N PRO A 14 -11.45 -11.64 3.69
CA PRO A 14 -10.08 -12.13 3.54
C PRO A 14 -9.86 -12.94 2.25
N VAL A 15 -10.88 -13.65 1.77
CA VAL A 15 -10.76 -14.47 0.57
C VAL A 15 -10.56 -13.60 -0.67
N GLN A 16 -11.40 -12.59 -0.85
CA GLN A 16 -11.27 -11.65 -1.97
C GLN A 16 -10.03 -10.76 -1.84
N TYR A 17 -9.74 -10.31 -0.62
CA TYR A 17 -8.56 -9.48 -0.38
C TYR A 17 -7.26 -10.22 -0.70
N LYS A 18 -7.23 -11.53 -0.44
CA LYS A 18 -6.06 -12.36 -0.77
C LYS A 18 -5.76 -12.38 -2.27
N LYS A 19 -6.79 -12.33 -3.12
CA LYS A 19 -6.60 -12.25 -4.58
C LYS A 19 -5.83 -10.99 -4.97
N TYR A 20 -6.10 -9.89 -4.28
CA TYR A 20 -5.34 -8.65 -4.42
C TYR A 20 -3.90 -8.81 -3.91
N THR A 21 -3.71 -9.28 -2.68
CA THR A 21 -2.38 -9.39 -2.08
C THR A 21 -1.47 -10.41 -2.77
N ASP A 22 -2.04 -11.39 -3.44
CA ASP A 22 -1.25 -12.36 -4.21
C ASP A 22 -0.65 -11.75 -5.48
N LEU A 23 -1.28 -10.73 -6.05
CA LEU A 23 -0.84 -10.09 -7.30
C LEU A 23 0.11 -8.91 -7.08
N VAL A 24 -0.06 -8.20 -5.98
CA VAL A 24 0.58 -6.90 -5.76
C VAL A 24 2.11 -6.96 -5.62
N PRO A 25 2.73 -7.96 -4.97
CA PRO A 25 4.19 -7.96 -4.83
C PRO A 25 4.95 -7.90 -6.15
N ALA A 26 4.49 -8.64 -7.16
CA ALA A 26 5.13 -8.64 -8.48
C ALA A 26 4.95 -7.28 -9.18
N ILE A 27 3.79 -6.66 -9.02
CA ILE A 27 3.50 -5.33 -9.61
C ILE A 27 4.40 -4.28 -8.97
N ILE A 28 4.53 -4.29 -7.65
CA ILE A 28 5.42 -3.38 -6.91
C ILE A 28 6.86 -3.55 -7.39
N ALA A 29 7.34 -4.79 -7.48
CA ALA A 29 8.70 -5.08 -7.92
C ALA A 29 8.95 -4.60 -9.35
N ALA A 30 7.97 -4.75 -10.25
CA ALA A 30 8.08 -4.29 -11.62
C ALA A 30 8.25 -2.77 -11.74
N HIS A 31 7.83 -2.02 -10.74
CA HIS A 31 7.98 -0.56 -10.69
C HIS A 31 9.15 -0.12 -9.79
N GLY A 32 10.05 -1.04 -9.44
CA GLY A 32 11.22 -0.76 -8.62
C GLY A 32 10.92 -0.63 -7.12
N GLY A 33 9.73 -1.02 -6.69
CA GLY A 33 9.33 -0.94 -5.30
C GLY A 33 9.85 -2.09 -4.45
N ARG A 34 9.94 -1.85 -3.15
CA ARG A 34 10.38 -2.82 -2.17
C ARG A 34 9.50 -2.72 -0.93
N VAL A 35 8.89 -3.82 -0.53
CA VAL A 35 8.09 -3.85 0.71
C VAL A 35 9.02 -3.76 1.92
N LEU A 36 8.79 -2.77 2.78
CA LEU A 36 9.53 -2.59 4.02
C LEU A 36 8.80 -3.17 5.22
N ALA A 37 7.47 -3.06 5.23
CA ALA A 37 6.62 -3.62 6.28
C ALA A 37 5.27 -3.96 5.68
N ARG A 38 4.71 -5.11 6.04
CA ARG A 38 3.41 -5.53 5.55
C ARG A 38 2.76 -6.53 6.50
N GLY A 39 1.68 -6.09 7.16
CA GLY A 39 0.84 -6.97 7.95
C GLY A 39 1.47 -7.51 9.21
N GLY A 40 2.57 -6.93 9.67
CA GLY A 40 3.23 -7.30 10.90
C GLY A 40 2.53 -6.76 12.14
N ARG A 41 3.11 -7.09 13.27
CA ARG A 41 2.65 -6.59 14.56
C ARG A 41 2.73 -5.05 14.55
N HIS A 42 1.70 -4.38 15.04
CA HIS A 42 1.61 -2.92 15.03
C HIS A 42 0.96 -2.42 16.32
N ARG A 43 1.07 -1.13 16.56
CA ARG A 43 0.37 -0.46 17.65
C ARG A 43 -0.12 0.90 17.16
N ILE A 44 -1.40 1.16 17.34
CA ILE A 44 -1.99 2.48 17.07
C ILE A 44 -1.83 3.32 18.31
N MET A 45 -1.08 4.41 18.22
CA MET A 45 -0.84 5.32 19.35
C MET A 45 -1.94 6.35 19.50
N GLU A 46 -2.51 6.79 18.37
CA GLU A 46 -3.63 7.72 18.31
C GLU A 46 -4.42 7.48 17.04
N GLY A 47 -5.73 7.58 17.12
CA GLY A 47 -6.63 7.47 15.97
C GLY A 47 -7.55 6.27 16.05
N PRO A 48 -8.32 6.01 14.99
CA PRO A 48 -9.29 4.92 14.98
C PRO A 48 -8.61 3.56 15.08
N GLU A 49 -9.16 2.69 15.91
CA GLU A 49 -8.64 1.33 16.11
C GLU A 49 -9.19 0.34 15.08
N THR A 50 -9.99 0.80 14.14
CA THR A 50 -10.58 -0.06 13.10
C THR A 50 -9.58 -0.54 12.06
N PHE A 51 -8.52 0.22 11.80
CA PHE A 51 -7.45 -0.19 10.89
C PHE A 51 -6.58 -1.23 11.58
N HIS A 52 -6.41 -2.39 10.94
CA HIS A 52 -5.68 -3.51 11.54
C HIS A 52 -4.56 -4.07 10.67
N ARG A 53 -4.28 -3.42 9.54
CA ARG A 53 -3.20 -3.81 8.63
C ARG A 53 -2.49 -2.57 8.12
N PHE A 54 -1.18 -2.56 8.26
CA PHE A 54 -0.34 -1.44 7.84
C PHE A 54 0.72 -1.93 6.84
N VAL A 55 0.99 -1.12 5.82
CA VAL A 55 1.94 -1.45 4.76
C VAL A 55 2.81 -0.23 4.49
N VAL A 56 4.11 -0.46 4.35
CA VAL A 56 5.08 0.56 3.92
C VAL A 56 5.91 -0.02 2.78
N ILE A 57 5.94 0.70 1.66
CA ILE A 57 6.65 0.29 0.45
C ILE A 57 7.58 1.43 0.03
N GLU A 58 8.84 1.11 -0.24
CA GLU A 58 9.80 2.08 -0.76
C GLU A 58 9.85 2.01 -2.28
N PHE A 59 9.85 3.18 -2.92
CA PHE A 59 10.09 3.33 -4.35
C PHE A 59 11.30 4.23 -4.57
N PRO A 60 12.00 4.11 -5.72
CA PRO A 60 13.16 4.97 -5.99
C PRO A 60 12.80 6.44 -6.12
N THR A 61 11.58 6.76 -6.56
CA THR A 61 11.06 8.13 -6.68
C THR A 61 9.57 8.17 -6.37
N LEU A 62 9.07 9.37 -6.09
CA LEU A 62 7.62 9.61 -5.94
C LEU A 62 6.88 9.21 -7.23
N GLU A 63 7.44 9.58 -8.38
CA GLU A 63 6.84 9.31 -9.69
C GLU A 63 6.72 7.81 -9.94
N ALA A 64 7.71 7.02 -9.54
CA ALA A 64 7.66 5.56 -9.68
C ALA A 64 6.54 4.95 -8.84
N GLY A 65 6.35 5.43 -7.61
CA GLY A 65 5.26 4.99 -6.74
C GLY A 65 3.90 5.35 -7.32
N VAL A 66 3.75 6.58 -7.81
CA VAL A 66 2.51 7.03 -8.44
C VAL A 66 2.21 6.22 -9.70
N ALA A 67 3.22 5.98 -10.53
CA ALA A 67 3.06 5.17 -11.75
C ALA A 67 2.62 3.75 -11.43
N CYS A 68 3.16 3.15 -10.37
CA CYS A 68 2.74 1.83 -9.90
C CYS A 68 1.25 1.83 -9.53
N PHE A 69 0.83 2.78 -8.71
CA PHE A 69 -0.57 2.88 -8.25
C PHE A 69 -1.54 3.08 -9.42
N GLN A 70 -1.13 3.83 -10.43
CA GLN A 70 -1.96 4.16 -11.59
C GLN A 70 -1.82 3.16 -12.74
N SER A 71 -0.94 2.17 -12.62
CA SER A 71 -0.75 1.16 -13.67
C SER A 71 -2.00 0.31 -13.86
N SER A 72 -2.21 -0.17 -15.08
CA SER A 72 -3.35 -1.05 -15.38
C SER A 72 -3.29 -2.33 -14.55
N GLU A 73 -2.11 -2.88 -14.34
CA GLU A 73 -1.91 -4.09 -13.53
C GLU A 73 -2.36 -3.86 -12.09
N TYR A 74 -2.00 -2.72 -11.51
CA TYR A 74 -2.41 -2.41 -10.13
C TYR A 74 -3.92 -2.16 -10.05
N VAL A 75 -4.49 -1.42 -10.99
CA VAL A 75 -5.93 -1.14 -11.03
C VAL A 75 -6.73 -2.45 -11.13
N GLU A 76 -6.29 -3.38 -11.96
CA GLU A 76 -6.93 -4.70 -12.09
C GLU A 76 -6.84 -5.49 -10.79
N ALA A 77 -5.67 -5.51 -10.15
CA ALA A 77 -5.48 -6.19 -8.86
C ALA A 77 -6.35 -5.53 -7.76
N ALA A 78 -6.37 -4.20 -7.72
CA ALA A 78 -7.13 -3.44 -6.72
C ALA A 78 -8.65 -3.64 -6.85
N ALA A 79 -9.14 -4.05 -8.00
CA ALA A 79 -10.55 -4.36 -8.20
C ALA A 79 -11.05 -5.42 -7.21
N PHE A 80 -10.20 -6.39 -6.84
CA PHE A 80 -10.57 -7.43 -5.87
C PHE A 80 -10.87 -6.87 -4.49
N ARG A 81 -10.22 -5.77 -4.08
CA ARG A 81 -10.46 -5.16 -2.77
C ARG A 81 -11.49 -4.03 -2.80
N ARG A 82 -11.64 -3.34 -3.95
CA ARG A 82 -12.50 -2.15 -4.08
C ARG A 82 -13.98 -2.46 -4.07
N GLY A 83 -14.37 -3.70 -4.24
CA GLY A 83 -15.76 -4.14 -4.18
C GLY A 83 -16.29 -4.38 -2.76
N GLY A 84 -15.66 -3.81 -1.73
CA GLY A 84 -16.07 -3.97 -0.33
C GLY A 84 -15.24 -4.97 0.45
N ALA A 85 -14.31 -5.69 -0.19
CA ALA A 85 -13.44 -6.65 0.48
C ALA A 85 -12.43 -5.99 1.40
N GLY A 86 -12.04 -4.74 1.13
CA GLY A 86 -11.14 -3.99 1.99
C GLY A 86 -11.36 -2.50 1.89
N VAL A 87 -11.13 -1.79 3.00
CA VAL A 87 -11.05 -0.34 3.05
C VAL A 87 -9.57 0.01 3.18
N VAL A 88 -9.03 0.76 2.22
CA VAL A 88 -7.62 1.09 2.19
C VAL A 88 -7.44 2.58 2.00
N GLU A 89 -6.61 3.18 2.84
CA GLU A 89 -6.17 4.56 2.67
C GLU A 89 -4.70 4.55 2.31
N ASN A 90 -4.36 5.21 1.21
CA ASN A 90 -3.02 5.21 0.63
C ASN A 90 -2.50 6.63 0.49
N GLY A 91 -1.21 6.83 0.77
CA GLY A 91 -0.51 8.04 0.44
C GLY A 91 0.93 7.72 0.08
N ILE A 92 1.55 8.56 -0.73
CA ILE A 92 2.95 8.41 -1.10
C ILE A 92 3.67 9.71 -0.76
N VAL A 93 4.76 9.62 -0.02
CA VAL A 93 5.53 10.79 0.44
C VAL A 93 7.00 10.60 0.12
N GLU A 94 7.65 11.65 -0.36
CA GLU A 94 9.11 11.63 -0.55
C GLU A 94 9.82 11.55 0.80
N GLY A 95 10.98 10.87 0.80
CA GLY A 95 11.84 10.80 1.95
C GLY A 95 12.54 12.12 2.25
N GLY A 96 13.23 12.17 3.37
CA GLY A 96 13.92 13.36 3.84
C GLY A 96 13.02 14.21 4.74
N ASP A 97 13.57 15.28 5.24
CA ASP A 97 12.87 16.23 6.09
C ASP A 97 12.74 17.56 5.36
N ALA A 98 11.53 17.86 4.89
CA ALA A 98 11.21 19.11 4.20
C ALA A 98 10.56 20.15 5.13
N THR A 99 10.50 19.84 6.42
CA THR A 99 9.98 20.77 7.43
C THR A 99 10.97 21.93 7.63
N THR A 100 10.49 23.13 7.50
CA THR A 100 11.34 24.32 7.68
C THR A 100 10.79 25.26 8.74
#